data_62a502e00e8fe54776aaf7073a250e1f
#
_entry.id   62a502e00e8fe54776aaf7073a250e1f
#
_cell.length_a   1.000
_cell.length_b   1.000
_cell.length_c   1.000
_cell.angle_alpha   90.00
_cell.angle_beta   90.00
_cell.angle_gamma   90.00
#
_symmetry.space_group_name_H-M   'P 1'
#
loop_
_entity.id
_entity.type
_entity.pdbx_description
1 polymer ?
#
loop_
_entity_poly.entity_id
_entity_poly.type
_entity_poly.pdbx_seq_one_letter_code
_entity_poly.pdbx_strand_id
1 'polypeptide(L)'
;ASAGLEVVRLVGELIDAVGYSPIELLKDKSLGVRSVKQLAKSLNTTPTDAARLVGLGFAAGLLGRGEPKGFDGNFLGATTRGLDWQEAELSERWAVLIDAWLNSPWATWMSTRGIDPETNRPRLNGFRDRVLSVYRHTDGELAFPEFLEELRFRFPLFASSTAASTIENLHAEAERVGLIARGRATSVLIRAEDEDISAVTAELTPATVDQFIVQADMTILAPGPLEPDIRKRLATIAELESPGLASVYRLSENSLRRGLDHGATAGELADFLREHAIGEVPQTVTYLLDDLTRRHGTLRSGAALCYVRSEDPALLADATRHLPQLRLIAPTVAVSTLRLSAVLDKLREQGFSPAAEDETGASIDARPEPATVPLPSPRARPDRGLDIDKVVRSIRDHDGDDADGSTDASPSLDLLHVAARGGRPVSITYADKNGTPRTITATPLSVNGGQADVLTGGQTVRFPLHRISAISLS
;
A
#
# COMPACT_ATOMS: atom_id res chain seq x y z
N ALA A 1 5.04 4.12 18.53
CA ALA A 1 4.32 2.89 18.12
C ALA A 1 3.02 3.20 17.37
N SER A 2 2.10 4.02 17.91
CA SER A 2 0.74 4.20 17.33
C SER A 2 0.74 4.56 15.83
N ALA A 3 1.58 5.50 15.38
CA ALA A 3 1.66 5.86 13.96
C ALA A 3 2.15 4.70 13.09
N GLY A 4 3.19 3.98 13.52
CA GLY A 4 3.71 2.82 12.79
C GLY A 4 2.70 1.68 12.70
N LEU A 5 1.96 1.41 13.78
CA LEU A 5 0.90 0.40 13.80
C LEU A 5 -0.29 0.78 12.90
N GLU A 6 -0.60 2.06 12.82
CA GLU A 6 -1.62 2.55 11.88
C GLU A 6 -1.20 2.34 10.42
N VAL A 7 0.07 2.55 10.09
CA VAL A 7 0.57 2.24 8.73
C VAL A 7 0.51 0.74 8.46
N VAL A 8 0.83 -0.13 9.43
CA VAL A 8 0.68 -1.59 9.30
C VAL A 8 -0.77 -1.97 8.98
N ARG A 9 -1.73 -1.38 9.68
CA ARG A 9 -3.16 -1.60 9.44
C ARG A 9 -3.55 -1.18 8.01
N LEU A 10 -3.20 0.05 7.62
CA LEU A 10 -3.55 0.59 6.31
C LEU A 10 -2.91 -0.18 5.15
N VAL A 11 -1.68 -0.66 5.30
CA VAL A 11 -1.03 -1.51 4.30
C VAL A 11 -1.71 -2.88 4.24
N GLY A 12 -2.18 -3.43 5.36
CA GLY A 12 -2.99 -4.65 5.38
C GLY A 12 -4.28 -4.48 4.58
N GLU A 13 -5.06 -3.45 4.84
CA GLU A 13 -6.28 -3.14 4.08
C GLU A 13 -6.01 -2.88 2.58
N LEU A 14 -4.87 -2.26 2.28
CA LEU A 14 -4.44 -2.06 0.90
C LEU A 14 -4.17 -3.38 0.18
N ILE A 15 -3.50 -4.34 0.85
CA ILE A 15 -3.24 -5.67 0.29
C ILE A 15 -4.55 -6.40 0.03
N ASP A 16 -5.51 -6.36 0.96
CA ASP A 16 -6.83 -6.94 0.77
C ASP A 16 -7.55 -6.31 -0.44
N ALA A 17 -7.60 -4.97 -0.49
CA ALA A 17 -8.28 -4.25 -1.57
C ALA A 17 -7.74 -4.63 -2.95
N VAL A 18 -6.41 -4.67 -3.14
CA VAL A 18 -5.80 -5.00 -4.45
C VAL A 18 -5.70 -6.50 -4.68
N GLY A 19 -5.76 -7.34 -3.66
CA GLY A 19 -5.81 -8.79 -3.77
C GLY A 19 -7.14 -9.26 -4.35
N TYR A 20 -8.25 -8.71 -3.88
CA TYR A 20 -9.59 -9.03 -4.40
C TYR A 20 -9.94 -8.27 -5.68
N SER A 21 -9.40 -7.07 -5.87
CA SER A 21 -9.65 -6.22 -7.04
C SER A 21 -8.35 -5.58 -7.53
N PRO A 22 -7.53 -6.32 -8.30
CA PRO A 22 -6.30 -5.81 -8.88
C PRO A 22 -6.56 -4.55 -9.71
N ILE A 23 -5.65 -3.58 -9.63
CA ILE A 23 -5.81 -2.28 -10.27
C ILE A 23 -5.00 -2.23 -11.57
N GLU A 24 -5.67 -2.01 -12.70
CA GLU A 24 -5.02 -1.88 -13.99
C GLU A 24 -4.05 -0.69 -14.01
N LEU A 25 -2.84 -0.93 -14.51
CA LEU A 25 -1.78 0.05 -14.60
C LEU A 25 -1.83 0.80 -15.95
N LEU A 26 -1.42 2.04 -15.91
CA LEU A 26 -1.23 2.84 -17.10
C LEU A 26 -0.02 2.32 -17.93
N LYS A 27 0.12 2.82 -19.18
CA LYS A 27 1.22 2.42 -20.09
C LYS A 27 2.61 2.65 -19.48
N ASP A 28 2.77 3.68 -18.66
CA ASP A 28 4.00 4.01 -17.92
C ASP A 28 4.18 3.18 -16.64
N LYS A 29 3.30 2.21 -16.40
CA LYS A 29 3.29 1.33 -15.22
C LYS A 29 3.00 2.05 -13.90
N SER A 30 2.43 3.24 -13.92
CA SER A 30 1.90 3.93 -12.75
C SER A 30 0.41 3.68 -12.58
N LEU A 31 -0.14 4.05 -11.40
CA LEU A 31 -1.58 4.09 -11.19
C LEU A 31 -2.21 5.33 -11.79
N GLY A 32 -3.44 5.20 -12.29
CA GLY A 32 -4.25 6.34 -12.71
C GLY A 32 -4.73 7.15 -11.48
N VAL A 33 -4.86 8.48 -11.64
CA VAL A 33 -5.38 9.37 -10.57
C VAL A 33 -6.76 8.94 -10.09
N ARG A 34 -7.62 8.43 -11.01
CA ARG A 34 -8.96 7.93 -10.66
C ARG A 34 -8.88 6.69 -9.76
N SER A 35 -8.00 5.75 -10.09
CA SER A 35 -7.80 4.52 -9.30
C SER A 35 -7.26 4.84 -7.91
N VAL A 36 -6.30 5.79 -7.80
CA VAL A 36 -5.80 6.25 -6.50
C VAL A 36 -6.90 6.90 -5.66
N LYS A 37 -7.78 7.72 -6.26
CA LYS A 37 -8.93 8.31 -5.56
C LYS A 37 -9.92 7.25 -5.07
N GLN A 38 -10.18 6.23 -5.87
CA GLN A 38 -11.06 5.13 -5.47
C GLN A 38 -10.45 4.32 -4.33
N LEU A 39 -9.17 4.01 -4.42
CA LEU A 39 -8.42 3.34 -3.36
C LEU A 39 -8.39 4.17 -2.06
N ALA A 40 -8.17 5.47 -2.16
CA ALA A 40 -8.21 6.37 -1.01
C ALA A 40 -9.58 6.34 -0.30
N LYS A 41 -10.67 6.26 -1.07
CA LYS A 41 -12.01 6.13 -0.52
C LYS A 41 -12.21 4.78 0.20
N SER A 42 -11.74 3.67 -0.36
CA SER A 42 -11.85 2.36 0.29
C SER A 42 -11.03 2.26 1.58
N LEU A 43 -9.85 2.91 1.62
CA LEU A 43 -8.99 2.97 2.80
C LEU A 43 -9.36 4.09 3.78
N ASN A 44 -10.43 4.84 3.54
CA ASN A 44 -10.83 6.01 4.32
C ASN A 44 -9.67 6.99 4.57
N THR A 45 -8.89 7.32 3.53
CA THR A 45 -7.71 8.17 3.60
C THR A 45 -7.66 9.18 2.45
N THR A 46 -6.63 10.03 2.43
CA THR A 46 -6.44 10.99 1.33
C THR A 46 -5.80 10.32 0.10
N PRO A 47 -6.03 10.83 -1.14
CA PRO A 47 -5.36 10.31 -2.33
C PRO A 47 -3.83 10.36 -2.24
N THR A 48 -3.27 11.38 -1.59
CA THR A 48 -1.82 11.50 -1.35
C THR A 48 -1.32 10.39 -0.44
N ASP A 49 -2.06 10.08 0.63
CA ASP A 49 -1.67 9.03 1.56
C ASP A 49 -1.85 7.64 0.94
N ALA A 50 -2.90 7.42 0.16
CA ALA A 50 -3.06 6.19 -0.60
C ALA A 50 -1.89 5.96 -1.58
N ALA A 51 -1.43 7.00 -2.30
CA ALA A 51 -0.26 6.91 -3.16
C ALA A 51 1.03 6.58 -2.37
N ARG A 52 1.20 7.15 -1.17
CA ARG A 52 2.32 6.84 -0.27
C ARG A 52 2.29 5.39 0.22
N LEU A 53 1.12 4.90 0.64
CA LEU A 53 0.93 3.51 1.07
C LEU A 53 1.23 2.52 -0.06
N VAL A 54 0.77 2.80 -1.28
CA VAL A 54 1.10 2.00 -2.47
C VAL A 54 2.62 1.98 -2.70
N GLY A 55 3.29 3.14 -2.63
CA GLY A 55 4.74 3.23 -2.78
C GLY A 55 5.49 2.44 -1.71
N LEU A 56 5.04 2.48 -0.46
CA LEU A 56 5.62 1.73 0.65
C LEU A 56 5.40 0.22 0.50
N GLY A 57 4.16 -0.22 0.23
CA GLY A 57 3.83 -1.63 0.03
C GLY A 57 4.57 -2.22 -1.18
N PHE A 58 4.75 -1.44 -2.24
CA PHE A 58 5.53 -1.83 -3.41
C PHE A 58 7.04 -1.93 -3.09
N ALA A 59 7.59 -0.99 -2.30
CA ALA A 59 8.98 -1.03 -1.85
C ALA A 59 9.25 -2.22 -0.94
N ALA A 60 8.28 -2.60 -0.09
CA ALA A 60 8.34 -3.78 0.78
C ALA A 60 8.19 -5.11 0.00
N GLY A 61 7.85 -5.07 -1.28
CA GLY A 61 7.55 -6.26 -2.07
C GLY A 61 6.23 -6.93 -1.70
N LEU A 62 5.36 -6.24 -0.94
CA LEU A 62 4.02 -6.73 -0.57
C LEU A 62 3.02 -6.54 -1.71
N LEU A 63 3.28 -5.55 -2.55
CA LEU A 63 2.59 -5.29 -3.80
C LEU A 63 3.52 -5.51 -4.98
N GLY A 64 2.97 -5.95 -6.09
CA GLY A 64 3.72 -6.22 -7.32
C GLY A 64 2.98 -5.78 -8.57
N ARG A 65 3.71 -5.71 -9.69
CA ARG A 65 3.17 -5.49 -11.03
C ARG A 65 3.19 -6.79 -11.79
N GLY A 66 2.10 -7.12 -12.44
CA GLY A 66 2.04 -8.35 -13.24
C GLY A 66 0.66 -8.60 -13.79
N GLU A 67 0.46 -9.81 -14.30
CA GLU A 67 -0.78 -10.33 -14.81
C GLU A 67 -1.34 -11.33 -13.78
N PRO A 68 -2.35 -10.95 -12.98
CA PRO A 68 -2.93 -11.84 -11.99
C PRO A 68 -3.73 -12.95 -12.69
N LYS A 69 -3.84 -14.10 -12.05
CA LYS A 69 -4.60 -15.24 -12.59
C LYS A 69 -6.06 -14.82 -12.87
N GLY A 70 -6.46 -14.96 -14.14
CA GLY A 70 -7.80 -14.62 -14.60
C GLY A 70 -8.00 -13.17 -15.06
N PHE A 71 -6.92 -12.39 -15.13
CA PHE A 71 -6.90 -11.04 -15.68
C PHE A 71 -5.88 -10.97 -16.81
N ASP A 72 -6.24 -10.31 -17.92
CA ASP A 72 -5.34 -10.06 -19.05
C ASP A 72 -4.82 -8.64 -18.96
N GLY A 73 -3.50 -8.44 -18.90
CA GLY A 73 -2.91 -7.12 -18.83
C GLY A 73 -1.96 -6.90 -17.66
N ASN A 74 -1.62 -5.65 -17.40
CA ASN A 74 -0.62 -5.28 -16.39
C ASN A 74 -1.32 -4.59 -15.21
N PHE A 75 -1.33 -5.25 -14.07
CA PHE A 75 -2.05 -4.82 -12.87
C PHE A 75 -1.09 -4.60 -11.70
N LEU A 76 -1.49 -3.75 -10.76
CA LEU A 76 -1.02 -3.75 -9.40
C LEU A 76 -1.87 -4.75 -8.60
N GLY A 77 -1.23 -5.69 -7.93
CA GLY A 77 -1.90 -6.68 -7.09
C GLY A 77 -1.06 -7.02 -5.86
N ALA A 78 -1.65 -7.81 -4.97
CA ALA A 78 -0.92 -8.40 -3.85
C ALA A 78 0.09 -9.44 -4.35
N THR A 79 1.23 -9.57 -3.67
CA THR A 79 2.17 -10.67 -3.90
C THR A 79 1.92 -11.78 -2.89
N THR A 80 2.49 -12.98 -3.12
CA THR A 80 2.50 -14.04 -2.10
C THR A 80 3.15 -13.57 -0.81
N ARG A 81 4.26 -12.83 -0.91
CA ARG A 81 4.89 -12.20 0.25
C ARG A 81 3.95 -11.22 0.98
N GLY A 82 3.09 -10.51 0.25
CA GLY A 82 2.08 -9.62 0.85
C GLY A 82 1.05 -10.40 1.66
N LEU A 83 0.60 -11.54 1.15
CA LEU A 83 -0.33 -12.41 1.88
C LEU A 83 0.33 -13.02 3.12
N ASP A 84 1.55 -13.55 2.98
CA ASP A 84 2.32 -14.10 4.11
C ASP A 84 2.57 -13.04 5.19
N TRP A 85 2.86 -11.80 4.77
CA TRP A 85 3.06 -10.68 5.70
C TRP A 85 1.80 -10.35 6.52
N GLN A 86 0.61 -10.54 5.97
CA GLN A 86 -0.64 -10.33 6.73
C GLN A 86 -0.84 -11.35 7.85
N GLU A 87 -0.28 -12.54 7.70
CA GLU A 87 -0.34 -13.61 8.71
C GLU A 87 0.78 -13.48 9.77
N ALA A 88 1.81 -12.66 9.52
CA ALA A 88 2.92 -12.46 10.43
C ALA A 88 2.51 -11.64 11.67
N GLU A 89 3.32 -11.75 12.73
CA GLU A 89 3.17 -10.97 13.95
C GLU A 89 3.21 -9.46 13.69
N LEU A 90 2.46 -8.69 14.47
CA LEU A 90 2.30 -7.25 14.29
C LEU A 90 3.64 -6.50 14.34
N SER A 91 4.57 -6.94 15.19
CA SER A 91 5.93 -6.43 15.32
C SER A 91 6.77 -6.64 14.06
N GLU A 92 6.73 -7.85 13.50
CA GLU A 92 7.43 -8.22 12.26
C GLU A 92 6.87 -7.43 11.08
N ARG A 93 5.55 -7.30 11.01
CA ARG A 93 4.87 -6.50 10.00
C ARG A 93 5.34 -5.05 10.02
N TRP A 94 5.47 -4.47 11.20
CA TRP A 94 5.96 -3.11 11.35
C TRP A 94 7.44 -2.98 10.98
N ALA A 95 8.29 -3.90 11.43
CA ALA A 95 9.71 -3.92 11.10
C ALA A 95 9.96 -3.97 9.58
N VAL A 96 9.21 -4.81 8.84
CA VAL A 96 9.27 -4.91 7.38
C VAL A 96 8.95 -3.56 6.71
N LEU A 97 7.96 -2.82 7.19
CA LEU A 97 7.61 -1.51 6.63
C LEU A 97 8.66 -0.44 6.94
N ILE A 98 9.28 -0.47 8.12
CA ILE A 98 10.40 0.43 8.46
C ILE A 98 11.57 0.18 7.53
N ASP A 99 12.02 -1.08 7.40
CA ASP A 99 13.13 -1.44 6.51
C ASP A 99 12.83 -1.06 5.05
N ALA A 100 11.63 -1.37 4.58
CA ALA A 100 11.19 -0.99 3.25
C ALA A 100 11.21 0.53 3.03
N TRP A 101 10.78 1.32 4.01
CA TRP A 101 10.81 2.77 3.92
C TRP A 101 12.24 3.29 3.89
N LEU A 102 13.12 2.81 4.76
CA LEU A 102 14.53 3.22 4.81
C LEU A 102 15.23 3.00 3.46
N ASN A 103 14.92 1.90 2.78
CA ASN A 103 15.55 1.49 1.53
C ASN A 103 14.75 1.91 0.26
N SER A 104 13.54 2.46 0.40
CA SER A 104 12.68 2.82 -0.72
C SER A 104 13.30 3.91 -1.61
N PRO A 105 13.34 3.71 -2.93
CA PRO A 105 13.75 4.76 -3.86
C PRO A 105 12.59 5.72 -4.23
N TRP A 106 11.39 5.51 -3.72
CA TRP A 106 10.19 6.24 -4.16
C TRP A 106 10.00 7.53 -3.36
N ALA A 107 10.07 8.67 -4.05
CA ALA A 107 9.71 9.99 -3.52
C ALA A 107 8.20 10.22 -3.74
N THR A 108 7.38 9.54 -2.95
CA THR A 108 5.93 9.40 -3.14
C THR A 108 5.16 10.72 -3.10
N TRP A 109 5.72 11.76 -2.48
CA TRP A 109 5.14 13.11 -2.41
C TRP A 109 5.22 13.90 -3.72
N MET A 110 6.04 13.44 -4.69
CA MET A 110 6.23 14.15 -5.97
C MET A 110 5.11 13.88 -6.97
N SER A 111 4.28 12.88 -6.74
CA SER A 111 3.16 12.53 -7.62
C SER A 111 2.00 11.93 -6.82
N THR A 112 0.77 12.25 -7.22
CA THR A 112 -0.44 11.58 -6.68
C THR A 112 -0.75 10.26 -7.38
N ARG A 113 0.09 9.84 -8.32
CA ARG A 113 -0.01 8.60 -9.09
C ARG A 113 0.90 7.57 -8.43
N GLY A 114 0.44 6.75 -7.54
CA GLY A 114 1.26 5.75 -6.85
C GLY A 114 2.22 4.99 -7.77
N ILE A 115 3.45 4.72 -7.31
CA ILE A 115 4.53 4.01 -8.06
C ILE A 115 4.87 4.64 -9.42
N ASP A 116 4.76 5.97 -9.52
CA ASP A 116 5.11 6.72 -10.72
C ASP A 116 6.61 6.63 -10.98
N PRO A 117 7.07 6.16 -12.17
CA PRO A 117 8.49 6.06 -12.50
C PRO A 117 9.27 7.37 -12.34
N GLU A 118 8.60 8.53 -12.55
CA GLU A 118 9.20 9.85 -12.39
C GLU A 118 9.53 10.20 -10.93
N THR A 119 8.97 9.48 -9.95
CA THR A 119 9.26 9.66 -8.53
C THR A 119 10.39 8.76 -8.02
N ASN A 120 10.97 7.92 -8.87
CA ASN A 120 12.07 7.03 -8.49
C ASN A 120 13.36 7.82 -8.30
N ARG A 121 13.94 7.76 -7.09
CA ARG A 121 15.19 8.45 -6.69
C ARG A 121 16.14 7.43 -6.05
N PRO A 122 17.05 6.82 -6.83
CA PRO A 122 17.90 5.71 -6.37
C PRO A 122 18.74 5.98 -5.12
N ARG A 123 18.98 7.26 -4.78
CA ARG A 123 19.79 7.68 -3.62
C ARG A 123 18.94 8.27 -2.48
N LEU A 124 17.64 8.07 -2.49
CA LEU A 124 16.75 8.64 -1.49
C LEU A 124 17.00 8.07 -0.08
N ASN A 125 17.46 6.84 0.03
CA ASN A 125 17.90 6.25 1.29
C ASN A 125 18.98 7.10 1.99
N GLY A 126 19.97 7.61 1.26
CA GLY A 126 20.99 8.50 1.83
C GLY A 126 20.42 9.86 2.27
N PHE A 127 19.29 10.30 1.72
CA PHE A 127 18.60 11.50 2.18
C PHE A 127 17.87 11.24 3.50
N ARG A 128 17.19 10.08 3.61
CA ARG A 128 16.55 9.64 4.86
C ARG A 128 17.57 9.49 5.97
N ASP A 129 18.70 8.88 5.69
CA ASP A 129 19.76 8.69 6.67
C ASP A 129 20.26 10.02 7.26
N ARG A 130 20.49 11.05 6.41
CA ARG A 130 20.87 12.39 6.91
C ARG A 130 19.80 13.04 7.76
N VAL A 131 18.53 12.94 7.37
CA VAL A 131 17.41 13.46 8.15
C VAL A 131 17.33 12.75 9.50
N LEU A 132 17.42 11.42 9.51
CA LEU A 132 17.33 10.60 10.72
C LEU A 132 18.55 10.80 11.63
N SER A 133 19.74 10.98 11.09
CA SER A 133 20.97 11.14 11.88
C SER A 133 20.95 12.41 12.74
N VAL A 134 20.23 13.46 12.32
CA VAL A 134 20.03 14.65 13.16
C VAL A 134 19.33 14.27 14.45
N TYR A 135 18.26 13.48 14.36
CA TYR A 135 17.49 13.05 15.53
C TYR A 135 18.23 12.03 16.40
N ARG A 136 19.02 11.12 15.80
CA ARG A 136 19.81 10.14 16.55
C ARG A 136 20.87 10.81 17.47
N HIS A 137 21.42 11.91 17.02
CA HIS A 137 22.54 12.58 17.71
C HIS A 137 22.11 13.86 18.44
N THR A 138 20.81 14.05 18.67
CA THR A 138 20.30 15.19 19.40
C THR A 138 19.47 14.72 20.58
N ASP A 139 19.89 15.12 21.77
CA ASP A 139 19.14 14.90 22.98
C ASP A 139 18.01 15.93 23.09
N GLY A 140 16.77 15.44 23.17
CA GLY A 140 15.62 16.31 23.38
C GLY A 140 14.69 16.45 22.19
N GLU A 141 13.80 17.42 22.29
CA GLU A 141 12.81 17.76 21.26
C GLU A 141 13.36 18.86 20.36
N LEU A 142 13.27 18.66 19.06
CA LEU A 142 13.58 19.67 18.06
C LEU A 142 12.29 20.13 17.40
N ALA A 143 11.95 21.40 17.49
CA ALA A 143 10.97 21.98 16.59
C ALA A 143 11.51 21.93 15.15
N PHE A 144 10.63 21.87 14.16
CA PHE A 144 11.06 21.70 12.76
C PHE A 144 12.05 22.79 12.27
N PRO A 145 11.93 24.08 12.66
CA PRO A 145 12.94 25.09 12.33
C PRO A 145 14.32 24.78 12.94
N GLU A 146 14.37 24.35 14.20
CA GLU A 146 15.62 23.98 14.90
C GLU A 146 16.27 22.74 14.25
N PHE A 147 15.44 21.76 13.87
CA PHE A 147 15.90 20.62 13.09
C PHE A 147 16.53 21.04 11.76
N LEU A 148 15.96 22.01 11.05
CA LEU A 148 16.53 22.51 9.79
C LEU A 148 17.87 23.23 10.01
N GLU A 149 18.03 23.95 11.12
CA GLU A 149 19.30 24.59 11.49
C GLU A 149 20.38 23.55 11.78
N GLU A 150 20.05 22.53 12.58
CA GLU A 150 20.95 21.43 12.88
C GLU A 150 21.32 20.62 11.63
N LEU A 151 20.35 20.38 10.73
CA LEU A 151 20.60 19.71 9.46
C LEU A 151 21.56 20.53 8.57
N ARG A 152 21.41 21.86 8.53
CA ARG A 152 22.31 22.77 7.81
C ARG A 152 23.71 22.76 8.40
N PHE A 153 23.79 22.73 9.72
CA PHE A 153 25.08 22.66 10.42
C PHE A 153 25.81 21.35 10.13
N ARG A 154 25.15 20.22 10.26
CA ARG A 154 25.75 18.89 10.06
C ARG A 154 25.99 18.55 8.58
N PHE A 155 25.08 18.94 7.71
CA PHE A 155 25.07 18.57 6.29
C PHE A 155 24.87 19.80 5.39
N PRO A 156 25.80 20.79 5.38
CA PRO A 156 25.58 22.07 4.69
C PRO A 156 25.34 21.90 3.17
N LEU A 157 26.09 21.04 2.51
CA LEU A 157 25.92 20.78 1.07
C LEU A 157 24.60 20.09 0.76
N PHE A 158 24.17 19.14 1.58
CA PHE A 158 22.87 18.48 1.44
C PHE A 158 21.73 19.48 1.66
N ALA A 159 21.76 20.22 2.74
CA ALA A 159 20.71 21.18 3.08
C ALA A 159 20.61 22.33 2.06
N SER A 160 21.73 22.78 1.49
CA SER A 160 21.74 23.81 0.45
C SER A 160 21.26 23.31 -0.92
N SER A 161 21.50 22.04 -1.24
CA SER A 161 21.14 21.44 -2.54
C SER A 161 19.78 20.74 -2.56
N THR A 162 19.12 20.60 -1.40
CA THR A 162 17.84 19.89 -1.25
C THR A 162 16.72 20.89 -0.97
N ALA A 163 15.60 20.77 -1.68
CA ALA A 163 14.43 21.60 -1.43
C ALA A 163 13.86 21.36 -0.03
N ALA A 164 13.46 22.42 0.67
CA ALA A 164 12.86 22.34 2.00
C ALA A 164 11.65 21.39 2.02
N SER A 165 10.79 21.45 0.99
CA SER A 165 9.65 20.57 0.84
C SER A 165 10.04 19.08 0.77
N THR A 166 11.19 18.72 0.19
CA THR A 166 11.72 17.35 0.22
C THR A 166 12.05 16.91 1.63
N ILE A 167 12.72 17.77 2.40
CA ILE A 167 13.09 17.52 3.80
C ILE A 167 11.83 17.38 4.66
N GLU A 168 10.85 18.28 4.51
CA GLU A 168 9.55 18.22 5.19
C GLU A 168 8.82 16.91 4.93
N ASN A 169 8.78 16.44 3.68
CA ASN A 169 8.12 15.18 3.34
C ASN A 169 8.85 13.98 3.91
N LEU A 170 10.19 13.96 3.89
CA LEU A 170 10.98 12.90 4.51
C LEU A 170 10.76 12.84 6.03
N HIS A 171 10.69 14.00 6.68
CA HIS A 171 10.36 14.10 8.09
C HIS A 171 8.96 13.54 8.39
N ALA A 172 7.95 14.00 7.66
CA ALA A 172 6.57 13.54 7.82
C ALA A 172 6.40 12.02 7.55
N GLU A 173 7.13 11.48 6.58
CA GLU A 173 7.15 10.03 6.35
C GLU A 173 7.83 9.26 7.48
N ALA A 174 8.93 9.78 8.05
CA ALA A 174 9.59 9.19 9.22
C ALA A 174 8.71 9.15 10.46
N GLU A 175 7.90 10.19 10.68
CA GLU A 175 6.88 10.21 11.75
C GLU A 175 5.81 9.14 11.52
N ARG A 176 5.34 8.99 10.28
CA ARG A 176 4.32 7.99 9.93
C ARG A 176 4.78 6.56 10.16
N VAL A 177 6.01 6.21 9.79
CA VAL A 177 6.55 4.87 10.06
C VAL A 177 6.99 4.67 11.51
N GLY A 178 6.92 5.72 12.34
CA GLY A 178 7.17 5.65 13.77
C GLY A 178 8.63 5.78 14.19
N LEU A 179 9.51 6.31 13.32
CA LEU A 179 10.92 6.56 13.64
C LEU A 179 11.14 7.88 14.37
N ILE A 180 10.28 8.86 14.13
CA ILE A 180 10.26 10.17 14.81
C ILE A 180 8.88 10.37 15.44
N ALA A 181 8.84 11.03 16.58
CA ALA A 181 7.59 11.41 17.24
C ALA A 181 7.78 12.71 18.03
N ARG A 182 6.93 13.70 17.76
CA ARG A 182 6.95 15.00 18.48
C ARG A 182 8.34 15.62 18.48
N GLY A 183 9.02 15.64 17.32
CA GLY A 183 10.36 16.21 17.22
C GLY A 183 11.47 15.44 17.93
N ARG A 184 11.28 14.16 18.25
CA ARG A 184 12.28 13.31 18.92
C ARG A 184 12.48 11.99 18.18
N ALA A 185 13.70 11.45 18.26
CA ALA A 185 13.96 10.06 17.91
C ALA A 185 13.13 9.12 18.79
N THR A 186 12.50 8.12 18.19
CA THR A 186 11.85 7.06 18.94
C THR A 186 12.86 5.98 19.34
N SER A 187 12.49 5.11 20.29
CA SER A 187 13.33 3.95 20.67
C SER A 187 13.70 3.10 19.47
N VAL A 188 12.79 2.99 18.48
CA VAL A 188 13.07 2.25 17.24
C VAL A 188 14.23 2.89 16.47
N LEU A 189 14.20 4.22 16.28
CA LEU A 189 15.25 4.90 15.55
C LEU A 189 16.61 4.84 16.26
N ILE A 190 16.59 4.94 17.60
CA ILE A 190 17.84 4.92 18.40
C ILE A 190 18.46 3.54 18.42
N ARG A 191 17.65 2.50 18.67
CA ARG A 191 18.15 1.14 18.87
C ARG A 191 18.39 0.37 17.57
N ALA A 192 17.78 0.76 16.46
CA ALA A 192 17.93 0.10 15.17
C ALA A 192 19.34 0.17 14.56
N GLU A 193 20.27 0.91 15.17
CA GLU A 193 21.68 0.91 14.76
C GLU A 193 22.44 -0.32 15.28
N ASP A 194 22.09 -0.78 16.48
CA ASP A 194 22.79 -1.84 17.20
C ASP A 194 21.97 -3.13 17.34
N GLU A 195 20.65 -3.04 17.15
CA GLU A 195 19.69 -4.11 17.37
C GLU A 195 18.85 -4.38 16.13
N ASP A 196 18.33 -5.60 16.02
CA ASP A 196 17.34 -5.94 14.99
C ASP A 196 16.04 -5.13 15.20
N ILE A 197 15.58 -4.46 14.16
CA ILE A 197 14.33 -3.68 14.17
C ILE A 197 13.15 -4.54 14.63
N SER A 198 13.12 -5.83 14.26
CA SER A 198 12.06 -6.76 14.66
C SER A 198 12.04 -6.97 16.19
N ALA A 199 13.18 -7.10 16.82
CA ALA A 199 13.28 -7.24 18.28
C ALA A 199 12.80 -5.96 18.99
N VAL A 200 13.20 -4.79 18.50
CA VAL A 200 12.79 -3.51 19.08
C VAL A 200 11.30 -3.25 18.91
N THR A 201 10.73 -3.56 17.75
CA THR A 201 9.29 -3.40 17.52
C THR A 201 8.47 -4.36 18.36
N ALA A 202 8.97 -5.58 18.66
CA ALA A 202 8.29 -6.55 19.51
C ALA A 202 8.07 -6.01 20.94
N GLU A 203 9.03 -5.31 21.50
CA GLU A 203 8.89 -4.69 22.84
C GLU A 203 7.89 -3.54 22.88
N LEU A 204 7.68 -2.86 21.72
CA LEU A 204 6.82 -1.68 21.60
C LEU A 204 5.41 -2.01 21.11
N THR A 205 5.22 -3.22 20.63
CA THR A 205 3.92 -3.69 20.14
C THR A 205 3.13 -4.29 21.29
N PRO A 206 1.85 -3.92 21.47
CA PRO A 206 1.00 -4.58 22.47
C PRO A 206 0.93 -6.08 22.20
N ALA A 207 0.89 -6.86 23.26
CA ALA A 207 0.63 -8.28 23.16
C ALA A 207 -0.72 -8.52 22.46
N THR A 208 -0.77 -9.55 21.63
CA THR A 208 -2.02 -9.99 21.00
C THR A 208 -2.97 -10.56 22.05
N VAL A 209 -4.26 -10.43 21.79
CA VAL A 209 -5.34 -10.97 22.63
C VAL A 209 -6.12 -12.02 21.85
N ASP A 210 -6.56 -13.05 22.53
CA ASP A 210 -7.36 -14.15 22.01
C ASP A 210 -8.86 -13.98 22.27
N GLN A 211 -9.26 -12.89 22.93
CA GLN A 211 -10.62 -12.64 23.37
C GLN A 211 -11.16 -11.27 22.97
N PHE A 212 -12.47 -11.19 22.85
CA PHE A 212 -13.21 -9.96 22.53
C PHE A 212 -14.55 -9.91 23.28
N ILE A 213 -15.16 -8.74 23.37
CA ILE A 213 -16.46 -8.53 24.03
C ILE A 213 -17.55 -8.46 22.96
N VAL A 214 -18.53 -9.35 23.03
CA VAL A 214 -19.73 -9.33 22.17
C VAL A 214 -20.83 -8.54 22.88
N GLN A 215 -21.34 -7.49 22.24
CA GLN A 215 -22.36 -6.61 22.81
C GLN A 215 -23.74 -6.87 22.20
N ALA A 216 -24.79 -6.52 22.94
CA ALA A 216 -26.18 -6.78 22.55
C ALA A 216 -26.62 -5.97 21.33
N ASP A 217 -25.92 -4.89 21.02
CA ASP A 217 -26.15 -4.04 19.84
C ASP A 217 -25.45 -4.55 18.56
N MET A 218 -24.98 -5.81 18.58
CA MET A 218 -24.27 -6.45 17.48
C MET A 218 -22.86 -5.92 17.24
N THR A 219 -22.25 -5.22 18.20
CA THR A 219 -20.83 -4.85 18.11
C THR A 219 -19.95 -5.87 18.83
N ILE A 220 -18.75 -6.03 18.34
CA ILE A 220 -17.66 -6.81 18.95
C ILE A 220 -16.50 -5.85 19.21
N LEU A 221 -16.13 -5.70 20.47
CA LEU A 221 -15.01 -4.89 20.90
C LEU A 221 -13.81 -5.80 21.18
N ALA A 222 -12.76 -5.68 20.38
CA ALA A 222 -11.46 -6.27 20.65
C ALA A 222 -10.65 -5.31 21.53
N PRO A 223 -10.28 -5.68 22.78
CA PRO A 223 -9.59 -4.77 23.69
C PRO A 223 -8.11 -4.54 23.33
N GLY A 224 -7.58 -5.30 22.40
CA GLY A 224 -6.22 -5.22 21.88
C GLY A 224 -6.11 -5.80 20.48
N PRO A 225 -4.89 -5.85 19.90
CA PRO A 225 -4.65 -6.52 18.63
C PRO A 225 -5.03 -8.00 18.75
N LEU A 226 -5.98 -8.46 17.94
CA LEU A 226 -6.35 -9.88 17.92
C LEU A 226 -5.24 -10.73 17.31
N GLU A 227 -5.09 -11.95 17.81
CA GLU A 227 -4.26 -12.97 17.16
C GLU A 227 -4.65 -13.12 15.69
N PRO A 228 -3.68 -13.39 14.79
CA PRO A 228 -3.93 -13.40 13.34
C PRO A 228 -5.08 -14.29 12.90
N ASP A 229 -5.16 -15.52 13.43
CA ASP A 229 -6.22 -16.48 13.10
C ASP A 229 -7.60 -16.02 13.57
N ILE A 230 -7.69 -15.48 14.79
CA ILE A 230 -8.95 -14.96 15.35
C ILE A 230 -9.40 -13.74 14.57
N ARG A 231 -8.48 -12.82 14.25
CA ARG A 231 -8.75 -11.64 13.45
C ARG A 231 -9.27 -12.03 12.08
N LYS A 232 -8.63 -12.99 11.40
CA LYS A 232 -9.03 -13.50 10.08
C LYS A 232 -10.43 -14.11 10.13
N ARG A 233 -10.68 -14.97 11.12
CA ARG A 233 -11.99 -15.61 11.29
C ARG A 233 -13.07 -14.59 11.64
N LEU A 234 -12.77 -13.62 12.52
CA LEU A 234 -13.71 -12.54 12.84
C LEU A 234 -14.04 -11.67 11.63
N ALA A 235 -13.06 -11.34 10.79
CA ALA A 235 -13.28 -10.55 9.56
C ALA A 235 -14.20 -11.25 8.55
N THR A 236 -14.35 -12.58 8.59
CA THR A 236 -15.31 -13.28 7.72
C THR A 236 -16.75 -13.09 8.15
N ILE A 237 -17.00 -12.84 9.45
CA ILE A 237 -18.35 -12.79 10.06
C ILE A 237 -18.75 -11.41 10.57
N ALA A 238 -17.84 -10.47 10.62
CA ALA A 238 -18.09 -9.10 11.09
C ALA A 238 -17.40 -8.08 10.18
N GLU A 239 -17.87 -6.85 10.21
CA GLU A 239 -17.28 -5.73 9.48
C GLU A 239 -16.51 -4.85 10.45
N LEU A 240 -15.27 -4.47 10.10
CA LEU A 240 -14.47 -3.54 10.89
C LEU A 240 -15.09 -2.15 10.81
N GLU A 241 -15.68 -1.67 11.89
CA GLU A 241 -16.37 -0.37 11.97
C GLU A 241 -15.43 0.73 12.47
N SER A 242 -14.63 0.42 13.49
CA SER A 242 -13.62 1.33 14.02
C SER A 242 -12.29 0.61 14.15
N PRO A 243 -11.33 0.91 13.27
CA PRO A 243 -10.00 0.35 13.35
C PRO A 243 -9.17 1.02 14.46
N GLY A 244 -8.24 0.27 15.05
CA GLY A 244 -7.34 0.78 16.08
C GLY A 244 -6.64 -0.36 16.82
N LEU A 245 -5.90 -0.02 17.88
CA LEU A 245 -5.36 -1.02 18.81
C LEU A 245 -6.49 -1.76 19.52
N ALA A 246 -7.53 -1.02 19.91
CA ALA A 246 -8.82 -1.58 20.32
C ALA A 246 -9.77 -1.39 19.12
N SER A 247 -10.11 -2.48 18.46
CA SER A 247 -10.93 -2.44 17.24
C SER A 247 -12.38 -2.77 17.53
N VAL A 248 -13.30 -2.11 16.84
CA VAL A 248 -14.72 -2.40 16.91
C VAL A 248 -15.17 -3.01 15.59
N TYR A 249 -15.81 -4.16 15.68
CA TYR A 249 -16.42 -4.85 14.56
C TYR A 249 -17.94 -4.86 14.74
N ARG A 250 -18.66 -4.89 13.63
CA ARG A 250 -20.12 -4.98 13.59
C ARG A 250 -20.55 -6.30 12.99
N LEU A 251 -21.35 -7.05 13.76
CA LEU A 251 -22.11 -8.18 13.26
C LEU A 251 -23.35 -7.66 12.52
N SER A 252 -23.65 -8.22 11.39
CA SER A 252 -24.89 -7.96 10.65
C SER A 252 -25.38 -9.27 10.02
N GLU A 253 -26.64 -9.27 9.57
CA GLU A 253 -27.17 -10.42 8.81
C GLU A 253 -26.29 -10.73 7.60
N ASN A 254 -25.82 -9.69 6.88
CA ASN A 254 -24.97 -9.85 5.72
C ASN A 254 -23.58 -10.38 6.06
N SER A 255 -22.98 -9.91 7.15
CA SER A 255 -21.63 -10.38 7.55
C SER A 255 -21.67 -11.82 8.07
N LEU A 256 -22.66 -12.20 8.84
CA LEU A 256 -22.85 -13.58 9.29
C LEU A 256 -23.17 -14.53 8.13
N ARG A 257 -24.00 -14.08 7.16
CA ARG A 257 -24.26 -14.83 5.93
C ARG A 257 -22.97 -15.09 5.15
N ARG A 258 -22.09 -14.09 5.03
CA ARG A 258 -20.75 -14.33 4.43
C ARG A 258 -20.00 -15.46 5.13
N GLY A 259 -20.02 -15.50 6.47
CA GLY A 259 -19.40 -16.60 7.23
C GLY A 259 -19.95 -17.97 6.84
N LEU A 260 -21.28 -18.09 6.69
CA LEU A 260 -21.95 -19.32 6.24
C LEU A 260 -21.62 -19.63 4.77
N ASP A 261 -21.56 -18.63 3.90
CA ASP A 261 -21.18 -18.76 2.48
C ASP A 261 -19.72 -19.23 2.31
N HIS A 262 -18.88 -18.98 3.31
CA HIS A 262 -17.48 -19.46 3.36
C HIS A 262 -17.37 -20.90 3.89
N GLY A 263 -18.49 -21.61 4.02
CA GLY A 263 -18.53 -23.00 4.39
C GLY A 263 -18.60 -23.26 5.89
N ALA A 264 -18.59 -22.21 6.74
CA ALA A 264 -18.79 -22.40 8.18
C ALA A 264 -20.26 -22.76 8.47
N THR A 265 -20.47 -23.62 9.43
CA THR A 265 -21.81 -23.90 9.97
C THR A 265 -22.18 -22.86 11.06
N ALA A 266 -23.46 -22.64 11.28
CA ALA A 266 -23.88 -21.74 12.35
C ALA A 266 -23.42 -22.20 13.74
N GLY A 267 -23.32 -23.53 13.95
CA GLY A 267 -22.75 -24.10 15.16
C GLY A 267 -21.29 -23.69 15.35
N GLU A 268 -20.46 -23.81 14.33
CA GLU A 268 -19.06 -23.38 14.36
C GLU A 268 -18.89 -21.88 14.57
N LEU A 269 -19.81 -21.07 14.02
CA LEU A 269 -19.81 -19.62 14.26
C LEU A 269 -20.22 -19.28 15.70
N ALA A 270 -21.23 -19.96 16.23
CA ALA A 270 -21.66 -19.79 17.61
C ALA A 270 -20.60 -20.26 18.61
N ASP A 271 -19.92 -21.38 18.32
CA ASP A 271 -18.85 -21.91 19.13
C ASP A 271 -17.64 -20.97 19.13
N PHE A 272 -17.24 -20.46 17.97
CA PHE A 272 -16.18 -19.46 17.83
C PHE A 272 -16.46 -18.19 18.65
N LEU A 273 -17.68 -17.64 18.53
CA LEU A 273 -18.04 -16.46 19.30
C LEU A 273 -18.05 -16.76 20.82
N ARG A 274 -18.47 -17.96 21.23
CA ARG A 274 -18.53 -18.36 22.64
C ARG A 274 -17.13 -18.64 23.22
N GLU A 275 -16.25 -19.24 22.45
CA GLU A 275 -14.89 -19.58 22.84
C GLU A 275 -14.05 -18.31 23.12
N HIS A 276 -14.21 -17.30 22.24
CA HIS A 276 -13.43 -16.07 22.31
C HIS A 276 -14.14 -14.89 22.97
N ALA A 277 -15.41 -15.04 23.38
CA ALA A 277 -16.11 -13.96 24.06
C ALA A 277 -15.68 -13.83 25.53
N ILE A 278 -15.37 -12.60 25.95
CA ILE A 278 -15.29 -12.23 27.36
C ILE A 278 -16.73 -12.09 27.87
N GLY A 279 -17.20 -13.07 28.60
CA GLY A 279 -18.57 -13.17 29.12
C GLY A 279 -19.51 -13.95 28.19
N GLU A 280 -20.81 -13.78 28.39
CA GLU A 280 -21.82 -14.50 27.62
C GLU A 280 -22.12 -13.80 26.28
N VAL A 281 -22.29 -14.59 25.22
CA VAL A 281 -22.73 -14.09 23.93
C VAL A 281 -24.22 -13.69 24.03
N PRO A 282 -24.60 -12.45 23.69
CA PRO A 282 -25.97 -11.97 23.80
C PRO A 282 -26.96 -12.82 23.00
N GLN A 283 -28.16 -13.02 23.54
CA GLN A 283 -29.21 -13.79 22.89
C GLN A 283 -29.60 -13.24 21.50
N THR A 284 -29.49 -11.91 21.32
CA THR A 284 -29.73 -11.27 20.01
C THR A 284 -28.86 -11.84 18.91
N VAL A 285 -27.58 -12.12 19.20
CA VAL A 285 -26.64 -12.72 18.22
C VAL A 285 -27.00 -14.20 17.97
N THR A 286 -27.33 -14.94 19.03
CA THR A 286 -27.72 -16.35 18.91
C THR A 286 -29.00 -16.50 18.10
N TYR A 287 -30.01 -15.67 18.35
CA TYR A 287 -31.27 -15.68 17.56
C TYR A 287 -31.02 -15.33 16.09
N LEU A 288 -30.13 -14.38 15.81
CA LEU A 288 -29.81 -14.03 14.42
C LEU A 288 -29.12 -15.20 13.70
N LEU A 289 -28.19 -15.90 14.36
CA LEU A 289 -27.54 -17.09 13.81
C LEU A 289 -28.56 -18.22 13.54
N ASP A 290 -29.47 -18.48 14.47
CA ASP A 290 -30.51 -19.51 14.34
C ASP A 290 -31.49 -19.19 13.20
N ASP A 291 -31.86 -17.90 13.03
CA ASP A 291 -32.72 -17.47 11.94
C ASP A 291 -32.04 -17.55 10.58
N LEU A 292 -30.77 -17.15 10.52
CA LEU A 292 -29.97 -17.29 9.30
C LEU A 292 -29.80 -18.77 8.92
N THR A 293 -29.57 -19.67 9.89
CA THR A 293 -29.42 -21.09 9.64
C THR A 293 -30.67 -21.68 8.99
N ARG A 294 -31.85 -21.27 9.43
CA ARG A 294 -33.10 -21.72 8.85
C ARG A 294 -33.32 -21.26 7.41
N ARG A 295 -32.74 -20.12 7.04
CA ARG A 295 -32.88 -19.55 5.70
C ARG A 295 -31.69 -19.85 4.79
N HIS A 296 -30.48 -20.03 5.36
CA HIS A 296 -29.28 -20.33 4.59
C HIS A 296 -29.30 -21.73 4.01
N GLY A 297 -28.89 -21.86 2.77
CA GLY A 297 -28.79 -23.15 2.10
C GLY A 297 -30.11 -23.76 1.64
N THR A 298 -31.23 -23.04 1.74
CA THR A 298 -32.47 -23.44 1.10
C THR A 298 -32.36 -23.42 -0.43
N LEU A 299 -31.47 -22.54 -0.93
CA LEU A 299 -31.03 -22.52 -2.31
C LEU A 299 -29.54 -22.90 -2.36
N ARG A 300 -29.18 -23.97 -3.04
CA ARG A 300 -27.81 -24.48 -3.12
C ARG A 300 -27.29 -24.45 -4.53
N SER A 301 -26.02 -24.07 -4.71
CA SER A 301 -25.35 -24.06 -6.01
C SER A 301 -24.04 -24.84 -5.94
N GLY A 302 -23.70 -25.57 -7.01
CA GLY A 302 -22.52 -26.39 -7.11
C GLY A 302 -21.94 -26.38 -8.52
N ALA A 303 -20.71 -26.82 -8.65
CA ALA A 303 -20.01 -26.77 -9.91
C ALA A 303 -20.33 -28.02 -10.79
N ALA A 304 -20.77 -27.73 -12.02
CA ALA A 304 -20.82 -28.74 -13.00
C ALA A 304 -20.43 -28.22 -14.39
N LEU A 305 -20.94 -27.35 -14.97
CA LEU A 305 -20.62 -25.98 -15.25
C LEU A 305 -21.06 -25.14 -14.05
N CYS A 306 -22.28 -25.06 -13.66
CA CYS A 306 -22.82 -24.67 -12.37
C CYS A 306 -24.26 -25.15 -12.29
N TYR A 307 -24.68 -25.73 -11.18
CA TYR A 307 -26.08 -26.04 -10.92
C TYR A 307 -26.55 -25.28 -9.67
N VAL A 308 -27.84 -25.07 -9.59
CA VAL A 308 -28.53 -24.55 -8.41
C VAL A 308 -29.67 -25.52 -8.11
N ARG A 309 -29.76 -26.00 -6.87
CA ARG A 309 -30.84 -26.87 -6.42
C ARG A 309 -31.57 -26.26 -5.22
N SER A 310 -32.85 -26.56 -5.08
CA SER A 310 -33.67 -26.22 -3.93
C SER A 310 -34.67 -27.34 -3.64
N GLU A 311 -34.94 -27.57 -2.36
CA GLU A 311 -36.03 -28.46 -1.95
C GLU A 311 -37.40 -27.81 -2.19
N ASP A 312 -37.46 -26.47 -2.28
CA ASP A 312 -38.64 -25.69 -2.64
C ASP A 312 -38.64 -25.36 -4.15
N PRO A 313 -39.48 -26.01 -4.96
CA PRO A 313 -39.57 -25.75 -6.39
C PRO A 313 -40.03 -24.30 -6.71
N ALA A 314 -40.82 -23.68 -5.82
CA ALA A 314 -41.30 -22.31 -6.03
C ALA A 314 -40.17 -21.30 -5.88
N LEU A 315 -39.30 -21.50 -4.90
CA LEU A 315 -38.09 -20.70 -4.70
C LEU A 315 -37.16 -20.77 -5.89
N LEU A 316 -36.92 -21.98 -6.43
CA LEU A 316 -36.04 -22.16 -7.58
C LEU A 316 -36.65 -21.57 -8.87
N ALA A 317 -37.94 -21.71 -9.07
CA ALA A 317 -38.64 -21.09 -10.19
C ALA A 317 -38.60 -19.57 -10.12
N ASP A 318 -38.65 -18.98 -8.92
CA ASP A 318 -38.51 -17.55 -8.72
C ASP A 318 -37.07 -17.09 -9.04
N ALA A 319 -36.06 -17.79 -8.55
CA ALA A 319 -34.65 -17.54 -8.86
C ALA A 319 -34.36 -17.57 -10.38
N THR A 320 -34.93 -18.53 -11.10
CA THR A 320 -34.75 -18.63 -12.56
C THR A 320 -35.46 -17.51 -13.33
N ARG A 321 -36.52 -16.93 -12.81
CA ARG A 321 -37.14 -15.75 -13.41
C ARG A 321 -36.28 -14.50 -13.27
N HIS A 322 -35.63 -14.33 -12.15
CA HIS A 322 -34.74 -13.18 -11.89
C HIS A 322 -33.36 -13.33 -12.52
N LEU A 323 -32.91 -14.55 -12.78
CA LEU A 323 -31.60 -14.82 -13.37
C LEU A 323 -31.76 -15.63 -14.68
N PRO A 324 -31.84 -14.98 -15.85
CA PRO A 324 -32.05 -15.65 -17.15
C PRO A 324 -30.95 -16.65 -17.53
N GLN A 325 -29.77 -16.57 -16.91
CA GLN A 325 -28.67 -17.50 -17.08
C GLN A 325 -28.85 -18.82 -16.34
N LEU A 326 -29.88 -18.94 -15.48
CA LEU A 326 -30.29 -20.19 -14.86
C LEU A 326 -31.36 -20.85 -15.74
N ARG A 327 -31.09 -22.06 -16.15
CA ARG A 327 -32.06 -22.90 -16.86
C ARG A 327 -32.54 -24.04 -15.96
N LEU A 328 -33.85 -24.05 -15.69
CA LEU A 328 -34.46 -25.13 -14.92
C LEU A 328 -34.35 -26.45 -15.71
N ILE A 329 -33.80 -27.50 -15.09
CA ILE A 329 -33.69 -28.85 -15.67
C ILE A 329 -34.58 -29.86 -14.96
N ALA A 330 -34.96 -29.55 -13.72
CA ALA A 330 -35.96 -30.28 -12.94
C ALA A 330 -36.69 -29.29 -12.03
N PRO A 331 -37.84 -29.61 -11.44
CA PRO A 331 -38.53 -28.71 -10.51
C PRO A 331 -37.64 -28.20 -9.38
N THR A 332 -36.62 -28.96 -9.00
CA THR A 332 -35.71 -28.67 -7.88
C THR A 332 -34.27 -28.40 -8.32
N VAL A 333 -33.97 -28.37 -9.63
CA VAL A 333 -32.59 -28.19 -10.13
C VAL A 333 -32.58 -27.30 -11.37
N ALA A 334 -31.73 -26.25 -11.33
CA ALA A 334 -31.39 -25.43 -12.47
C ALA A 334 -29.88 -25.46 -12.74
N VAL A 335 -29.48 -25.24 -13.97
CA VAL A 335 -28.08 -25.19 -14.39
C VAL A 335 -27.75 -23.83 -15.01
N SER A 336 -26.48 -23.42 -14.89
CA SER A 336 -25.96 -22.19 -15.48
C SER A 336 -24.69 -22.44 -16.27
N THR A 337 -24.47 -21.60 -17.29
CA THR A 337 -23.19 -21.50 -18.02
C THR A 337 -22.19 -20.54 -17.36
N LEU A 338 -22.60 -19.84 -16.32
CA LEU A 338 -21.74 -18.98 -15.53
C LEU A 338 -20.93 -19.82 -14.53
N ARG A 339 -19.78 -19.28 -14.11
CA ARG A 339 -19.00 -19.84 -13.00
C ARG A 339 -19.79 -19.74 -11.69
N LEU A 340 -19.55 -20.67 -10.76
CA LEU A 340 -20.24 -20.73 -9.47
C LEU A 340 -20.27 -19.38 -8.74
N SER A 341 -19.13 -18.71 -8.60
CA SER A 341 -19.05 -17.39 -7.94
C SER A 341 -20.00 -16.36 -8.57
N ALA A 342 -20.03 -16.28 -9.89
CA ALA A 342 -20.88 -15.33 -10.60
C ALA A 342 -22.37 -15.61 -10.43
N VAL A 343 -22.77 -16.90 -10.32
CA VAL A 343 -24.13 -17.27 -10.04
C VAL A 343 -24.53 -16.91 -8.60
N LEU A 344 -23.65 -17.19 -7.64
CA LEU A 344 -23.87 -16.83 -6.23
C LEU A 344 -24.07 -15.32 -6.06
N ASP A 345 -23.21 -14.51 -6.68
CA ASP A 345 -23.27 -13.05 -6.57
C ASP A 345 -24.58 -12.51 -7.18
N LYS A 346 -24.96 -12.99 -8.36
CA LYS A 346 -26.20 -12.58 -9.00
C LYS A 346 -27.46 -13.00 -8.22
N LEU A 347 -27.45 -14.18 -7.61
CA LEU A 347 -28.56 -14.60 -6.74
C LEU A 347 -28.67 -13.73 -5.48
N ARG A 348 -27.52 -13.36 -4.90
CA ARG A 348 -27.48 -12.44 -3.74
C ARG A 348 -27.98 -11.03 -4.09
N GLU A 349 -27.61 -10.52 -5.27
CA GLU A 349 -28.12 -9.23 -5.78
C GLU A 349 -29.65 -9.21 -5.91
N GLN A 350 -30.26 -10.37 -6.17
CA GLN A 350 -31.72 -10.54 -6.27
C GLN A 350 -32.38 -10.89 -4.91
N GLY A 351 -31.61 -10.88 -3.81
CA GLY A 351 -32.12 -11.11 -2.46
C GLY A 351 -32.23 -12.57 -2.05
N PHE A 352 -31.69 -13.51 -2.83
CA PHE A 352 -31.60 -14.90 -2.42
C PHE A 352 -30.40 -15.14 -1.51
N SER A 353 -30.38 -16.27 -0.77
CA SER A 353 -29.29 -16.68 0.12
C SER A 353 -28.75 -18.05 -0.31
N PRO A 354 -28.00 -18.16 -1.44
CA PRO A 354 -27.47 -19.40 -1.90
C PRO A 354 -26.24 -19.81 -1.06
N ALA A 355 -26.12 -21.12 -0.78
CA ALA A 355 -24.90 -21.75 -0.29
C ALA A 355 -24.17 -22.46 -1.43
N ALA A 356 -22.84 -22.42 -1.42
CA ALA A 356 -22.04 -23.23 -2.31
C ALA A 356 -21.88 -24.64 -1.73
N GLU A 357 -21.89 -25.66 -2.60
CA GLU A 357 -21.65 -27.06 -2.22
C GLU A 357 -20.72 -27.75 -3.20
N ASP A 358 -19.97 -28.75 -2.70
CA ASP A 358 -19.13 -29.63 -3.51
C ASP A 358 -19.91 -30.81 -4.12
N GLU A 359 -19.19 -31.74 -4.76
CA GLU A 359 -19.73 -32.94 -5.39
C GLU A 359 -20.47 -33.85 -4.39
N THR A 360 -20.16 -33.74 -3.09
CA THR A 360 -20.77 -34.54 -2.02
C THR A 360 -21.99 -33.86 -1.39
N GLY A 361 -22.24 -32.59 -1.75
CA GLY A 361 -23.28 -31.73 -1.14
C GLY A 361 -22.83 -31.07 0.17
N ALA A 362 -21.53 -31.12 0.50
CA ALA A 362 -20.98 -30.37 1.62
C ALA A 362 -20.78 -28.90 1.24
N SER A 363 -21.04 -28.00 2.19
CA SER A 363 -20.82 -26.58 1.97
C SER A 363 -19.34 -26.27 1.77
N ILE A 364 -19.01 -25.49 0.73
CA ILE A 364 -17.64 -25.08 0.41
C ILE A 364 -17.49 -23.56 0.46
N ASP A 365 -16.26 -23.13 0.70
CA ASP A 365 -15.88 -21.73 0.54
C ASP A 365 -15.74 -21.39 -0.94
N ALA A 366 -16.67 -20.62 -1.47
CA ALA A 366 -16.68 -20.18 -2.87
C ALA A 366 -15.99 -18.84 -3.10
N ARG A 367 -15.19 -18.35 -2.12
CA ARG A 367 -14.42 -17.12 -2.32
C ARG A 367 -13.40 -17.31 -3.45
N PRO A 368 -13.24 -16.33 -4.34
CA PRO A 368 -12.08 -16.32 -5.21
C PRO A 368 -10.80 -16.23 -4.34
N GLU A 369 -9.82 -17.08 -4.60
CA GLU A 369 -8.49 -16.91 -4.03
C GLU A 369 -7.94 -15.54 -4.42
N PRO A 370 -7.22 -14.84 -3.51
CA PRO A 370 -6.59 -13.57 -3.84
C PRO A 370 -5.71 -13.70 -5.08
N ALA A 371 -5.92 -12.82 -6.06
CA ALA A 371 -5.11 -12.80 -7.26
C ALA A 371 -3.72 -12.23 -6.92
N THR A 372 -2.67 -13.02 -7.16
CA THR A 372 -1.29 -12.63 -6.87
C THR A 372 -0.53 -12.24 -8.14
N VAL A 373 0.45 -11.35 -7.99
CA VAL A 373 1.42 -11.00 -9.02
C VAL A 373 2.82 -11.45 -8.59
N PRO A 374 3.73 -11.74 -9.54
CA PRO A 374 5.08 -12.16 -9.19
C PRO A 374 5.83 -11.06 -8.41
N LEU A 375 6.69 -11.49 -7.46
CA LEU A 375 7.61 -10.58 -6.77
C LEU A 375 8.48 -9.86 -7.80
N PRO A 376 8.71 -8.54 -7.66
CA PRO A 376 9.67 -7.85 -8.50
C PRO A 376 11.04 -8.52 -8.31
N SER A 377 11.62 -9.01 -9.41
CA SER A 377 12.97 -9.56 -9.37
C SER A 377 13.93 -8.51 -8.82
N PRO A 378 14.80 -8.87 -7.86
CA PRO A 378 15.85 -7.98 -7.40
C PRO A 378 16.65 -7.54 -8.64
N ARG A 379 16.55 -6.26 -9.01
CA ARG A 379 17.48 -5.72 -10.02
C ARG A 379 18.86 -5.87 -9.40
N ALA A 380 19.69 -6.71 -10.00
CA ALA A 380 21.11 -6.73 -9.68
C ALA A 380 21.57 -5.25 -9.69
N ARG A 381 21.89 -4.71 -8.51
CA ARG A 381 22.55 -3.40 -8.45
C ARG A 381 23.76 -3.56 -9.34
N PRO A 382 23.93 -2.77 -10.41
CA PRO A 382 25.21 -2.73 -11.04
C PRO A 382 26.17 -2.31 -9.92
N ASP A 383 27.10 -3.18 -9.61
CA ASP A 383 28.20 -2.88 -8.70
C ASP A 383 29.03 -1.77 -9.38
N ARG A 384 28.54 -0.55 -9.22
CA ARG A 384 29.31 0.65 -9.49
C ARG A 384 30.09 0.93 -8.22
N GLY A 385 30.98 0.00 -7.88
CA GLY A 385 32.09 0.34 -7.05
C GLY A 385 32.66 1.64 -7.61
N LEU A 386 32.50 2.73 -6.87
CA LEU A 386 33.22 3.96 -7.17
C LEU A 386 34.69 3.55 -7.18
N ASP A 387 35.28 3.46 -8.37
CA ASP A 387 36.73 3.33 -8.52
C ASP A 387 37.32 4.64 -7.97
N ILE A 388 37.60 4.61 -6.65
CA ILE A 388 38.08 5.77 -5.90
C ILE A 388 39.32 6.32 -6.54
N ASP A 389 40.20 5.44 -7.07
CA ASP A 389 41.44 5.83 -7.76
C ASP A 389 41.14 6.55 -9.08
N LYS A 390 40.03 6.20 -9.78
CA LYS A 390 39.59 6.89 -10.96
C LYS A 390 39.01 8.26 -10.63
N VAL A 391 38.23 8.37 -9.54
CA VAL A 391 37.67 9.64 -9.06
C VAL A 391 38.82 10.56 -8.59
N VAL A 392 39.77 10.05 -7.82
CA VAL A 392 40.91 10.84 -7.35
C VAL A 392 41.81 11.28 -8.51
N ARG A 393 42.01 10.45 -9.53
CA ARG A 393 42.75 10.85 -10.76
C ARG A 393 41.96 11.95 -11.49
N SER A 394 40.67 11.79 -11.68
CA SER A 394 39.83 12.81 -12.32
C SER A 394 39.85 14.16 -11.58
N ILE A 395 39.84 14.14 -10.24
CA ILE A 395 39.99 15.37 -9.44
C ILE A 395 41.37 15.99 -9.63
N ARG A 396 42.43 15.20 -9.58
CA ARG A 396 43.82 15.70 -9.79
C ARG A 396 44.06 16.23 -11.19
N ASP A 397 43.49 15.60 -12.20
CA ASP A 397 43.58 16.05 -13.58
C ASP A 397 42.86 17.39 -13.82
N HIS A 398 41.76 17.66 -13.07
CA HIS A 398 41.06 18.95 -13.14
C HIS A 398 41.69 20.05 -12.26
N ASP A 399 42.37 19.70 -11.17
CA ASP A 399 43.10 20.68 -10.35
C ASP A 399 44.38 21.22 -11.05
N GLY A 400 44.79 20.56 -12.14
CA GLY A 400 45.94 21.00 -12.95
C GLY A 400 45.62 21.97 -14.09
N ASP A 401 44.34 22.12 -14.45
CA ASP A 401 43.92 22.85 -15.65
C ASP A 401 43.27 24.25 -15.39
N ASP A 402 43.34 24.77 -14.16
CA ASP A 402 42.80 26.08 -13.80
C ASP A 402 43.60 27.29 -14.28
N ALA A 403 44.38 27.16 -15.38
CA ALA A 403 45.21 28.24 -15.90
C ALA A 403 44.75 28.82 -17.27
N ASP A 404 43.67 28.34 -17.90
CA ASP A 404 43.22 28.98 -19.15
C ASP A 404 41.69 28.93 -19.29
N GLY A 405 41.10 30.12 -19.34
CA GLY A 405 39.66 30.36 -19.37
C GLY A 405 38.98 29.86 -20.65
N SER A 406 38.54 28.61 -20.66
CA SER A 406 37.55 28.11 -21.59
C SER A 406 36.30 27.67 -20.88
N THR A 407 35.22 28.41 -21.05
CA THR A 407 33.85 28.11 -20.67
C THR A 407 33.36 26.85 -21.37
N ASP A 408 33.63 25.69 -20.83
CA ASP A 408 33.04 24.45 -21.33
C ASP A 408 31.83 24.04 -20.45
N ALA A 409 30.80 23.57 -21.12
CA ALA A 409 29.43 23.40 -20.66
C ALA A 409 29.18 22.35 -19.51
N SER A 410 30.25 21.84 -18.89
CA SER A 410 30.15 20.78 -17.85
C SER A 410 29.58 21.21 -16.49
N PRO A 411 29.88 22.38 -15.92
CA PRO A 411 29.37 22.76 -14.61
C PRO A 411 27.84 22.91 -14.56
N SER A 412 27.23 23.31 -15.66
CA SER A 412 25.79 23.52 -15.75
C SER A 412 24.97 22.21 -15.73
N LEU A 413 25.51 21.12 -16.29
CA LEU A 413 24.85 19.82 -16.30
C LEU A 413 24.86 19.15 -14.93
N ASP A 414 25.96 19.23 -14.22
CA ASP A 414 26.08 18.70 -12.87
C ASP A 414 25.14 19.41 -11.89
N LEU A 415 24.99 20.73 -12.04
CA LEU A 415 24.04 21.52 -11.25
C LEU A 415 22.59 21.08 -11.54
N LEU A 416 22.25 20.77 -12.79
CA LEU A 416 20.93 20.28 -13.18
C LEU A 416 20.64 18.90 -12.54
N HIS A 417 21.63 18.00 -12.55
CA HIS A 417 21.54 16.69 -11.92
C HIS A 417 21.41 16.78 -10.39
N VAL A 418 22.13 17.69 -9.74
CA VAL A 418 22.04 17.93 -8.31
C VAL A 418 20.67 18.51 -7.94
N ALA A 419 20.21 19.50 -8.71
CA ALA A 419 18.90 20.12 -8.50
C ALA A 419 17.74 19.14 -8.73
N ALA A 420 17.84 18.26 -9.73
CA ALA A 420 16.86 17.21 -9.99
C ALA A 420 16.78 16.20 -8.83
N ARG A 421 17.90 15.86 -8.21
CA ARG A 421 17.96 14.97 -7.04
C ARG A 421 17.39 15.60 -5.79
N GLY A 422 17.65 16.90 -5.59
CA GLY A 422 17.18 17.66 -4.44
C GLY A 422 15.76 18.22 -4.58
N GLY A 423 15.14 18.11 -5.76
CA GLY A 423 13.85 18.73 -6.07
C GLY A 423 13.90 20.26 -6.00
N ARG A 424 15.05 20.87 -6.28
CA ARG A 424 15.29 22.31 -6.10
C ARG A 424 15.01 23.09 -7.37
N PRO A 425 14.31 24.25 -7.28
CA PRO A 425 14.13 25.11 -8.44
C PRO A 425 15.46 25.72 -8.89
N VAL A 426 15.63 25.83 -10.20
CA VAL A 426 16.78 26.45 -10.87
C VAL A 426 16.31 27.43 -11.94
N SER A 427 17.09 28.46 -12.18
CA SER A 427 16.90 29.32 -13.33
C SER A 427 17.61 28.71 -14.52
N ILE A 428 16.85 28.39 -15.58
CA ILE A 428 17.35 27.80 -16.82
C ILE A 428 17.25 28.85 -17.93
N THR A 429 18.37 29.21 -18.52
CA THR A 429 18.41 30.03 -19.74
C THR A 429 18.55 29.10 -20.94
N TYR A 430 17.63 29.18 -21.88
CA TYR A 430 17.58 28.33 -23.07
C TYR A 430 17.23 29.14 -24.32
N ALA A 431 17.66 28.67 -25.49
CA ALA A 431 17.26 29.22 -26.77
C ALA A 431 15.88 28.68 -27.19
N ASP A 432 14.92 29.58 -27.45
CA ASP A 432 13.62 29.22 -27.99
C ASP A 432 13.69 28.70 -29.43
N LYS A 433 12.54 28.39 -30.06
CA LYS A 433 12.49 27.91 -31.46
C LYS A 433 13.05 28.87 -32.48
N ASN A 434 13.15 30.15 -32.12
CA ASN A 434 13.65 31.24 -32.98
C ASN A 434 15.11 31.61 -32.63
N GLY A 435 15.75 30.88 -31.70
CA GLY A 435 17.12 31.17 -31.27
C GLY A 435 17.23 32.29 -30.22
N THR A 436 16.10 32.82 -29.75
CA THR A 436 16.11 33.91 -28.76
C THR A 436 16.31 33.33 -27.34
N PRO A 437 17.25 33.84 -26.53
CA PRO A 437 17.47 33.37 -25.16
C PRO A 437 16.29 33.75 -24.27
N ARG A 438 15.79 32.78 -23.54
CA ARG A 438 14.74 32.91 -22.50
C ARG A 438 15.17 32.28 -21.21
N THR A 439 14.84 32.90 -20.10
CA THR A 439 15.10 32.39 -18.76
C THR A 439 13.79 32.01 -18.08
N ILE A 440 13.74 30.82 -17.51
CA ILE A 440 12.61 30.33 -16.72
C ILE A 440 13.11 29.78 -15.40
N THR A 441 12.29 29.90 -14.38
CA THR A 441 12.51 29.18 -13.11
C THR A 441 11.70 27.87 -13.17
N ALA A 442 12.38 26.76 -13.01
CA ALA A 442 11.76 25.44 -13.10
C ALA A 442 12.44 24.43 -12.16
N THR A 443 11.71 23.43 -11.70
CA THR A 443 12.26 22.33 -10.90
C THR A 443 12.59 21.16 -11.82
N PRO A 444 13.87 20.79 -11.98
CA PRO A 444 14.22 19.63 -12.78
C PRO A 444 13.71 18.35 -12.13
N LEU A 445 13.08 17.50 -12.93
CA LEU A 445 12.55 16.20 -12.51
C LEU A 445 13.51 15.06 -12.89
N SER A 446 14.01 15.10 -14.11
CA SER A 446 14.96 14.12 -14.62
C SER A 446 15.87 14.71 -15.68
N VAL A 447 17.08 14.16 -15.81
CA VAL A 447 18.05 14.53 -16.85
C VAL A 447 18.60 13.24 -17.43
N ASN A 448 18.13 12.85 -18.62
CA ASN A 448 18.51 11.61 -19.29
C ASN A 448 18.47 11.76 -20.81
N GLY A 449 19.34 11.01 -21.51
CA GLY A 449 19.27 10.90 -22.96
C GLY A 449 19.40 12.22 -23.73
N GLY A 450 20.17 13.18 -23.19
CA GLY A 450 20.36 14.49 -23.84
C GLY A 450 19.20 15.47 -23.65
N GLN A 451 18.27 15.18 -22.70
CA GLN A 451 17.09 15.99 -22.41
C GLN A 451 16.91 16.17 -20.91
N ALA A 452 16.30 17.28 -20.51
CA ALA A 452 15.87 17.54 -19.13
C ALA A 452 14.35 17.72 -19.08
N ASP A 453 13.69 16.95 -18.24
CA ASP A 453 12.28 17.15 -17.90
C ASP A 453 12.21 18.07 -16.68
N VAL A 454 11.51 19.18 -16.79
CA VAL A 454 11.41 20.18 -15.73
C VAL A 454 9.96 20.55 -15.46
N LEU A 455 9.64 20.81 -14.21
CA LEU A 455 8.33 21.29 -13.77
C LEU A 455 8.35 22.81 -13.71
N THR A 456 7.47 23.45 -14.50
CA THR A 456 7.28 24.91 -14.49
C THR A 456 5.79 25.23 -14.64
N GLY A 457 5.27 26.14 -13.82
CA GLY A 457 3.85 26.52 -13.86
C GLY A 457 2.87 25.33 -13.66
N GLY A 458 3.28 24.25 -12.95
CA GLY A 458 2.46 23.07 -12.75
C GLY A 458 2.42 22.08 -13.93
N GLN A 459 3.19 22.33 -14.99
CA GLN A 459 3.31 21.46 -16.15
C GLN A 459 4.74 20.95 -16.32
N THR A 460 4.88 19.69 -16.74
CA THR A 460 6.19 19.13 -17.10
C THR A 460 6.54 19.50 -18.52
N VAL A 461 7.66 20.18 -18.69
CA VAL A 461 8.20 20.61 -19.99
C VAL A 461 9.54 19.93 -20.22
N ARG A 462 9.76 19.47 -21.45
CA ARG A 462 10.98 18.78 -21.89
C ARG A 462 11.90 19.72 -22.65
N PHE A 463 13.13 19.86 -22.18
CA PHE A 463 14.16 20.68 -22.81
C PHE A 463 15.32 19.82 -23.31
N PRO A 464 15.70 19.93 -24.62
CA PRO A 464 16.95 19.36 -25.10
C PRO A 464 18.14 20.07 -24.45
N LEU A 465 19.10 19.32 -23.88
CA LEU A 465 20.26 19.89 -23.16
C LEU A 465 21.10 20.82 -24.02
N HIS A 466 21.22 20.56 -25.34
CA HIS A 466 21.96 21.40 -26.28
C HIS A 466 21.36 22.79 -26.48
N ARG A 467 20.14 23.06 -26.02
CA ARG A 467 19.50 24.38 -26.05
C ARG A 467 19.63 25.16 -24.77
N ILE A 468 20.15 24.56 -23.71
CA ILE A 468 20.35 25.19 -22.42
C ILE A 468 21.73 25.89 -22.49
N SER A 469 21.74 27.21 -22.30
CA SER A 469 22.95 28.00 -22.34
C SER A 469 23.52 28.36 -20.97
N ALA A 470 22.66 28.42 -19.94
CA ALA A 470 23.12 28.65 -18.57
C ALA A 470 22.12 28.09 -17.55
N ILE A 471 22.62 27.68 -16.38
CA ILE A 471 21.83 27.23 -15.25
C ILE A 471 22.40 27.87 -13.99
N SER A 472 21.51 28.41 -13.14
CA SER A 472 21.88 28.94 -11.83
C SER A 472 20.85 28.49 -10.78
N LEU A 473 21.28 28.37 -9.54
CA LEU A 473 20.37 28.14 -8.41
C LEU A 473 19.50 29.39 -8.22
N SER A 474 18.19 29.22 -8.13
CA SER A 474 17.25 30.32 -7.87
C SER A 474 17.02 30.51 -6.38
#